data_0e298daf48dbe3819b15dadde4fc4084
#
_entry.id   0e298daf48dbe3819b15dadde4fc4084
#
_cell.length_a   1.000
_cell.length_b   1.000
_cell.length_c   1.000
_cell.angle_alpha   90.00
_cell.angle_beta   90.00
_cell.angle_gamma   90.00
#
_symmetry.space_group_name_H-M   'P 1'
#
loop_
_entity.id
_entity.type
_entity.pdbx_description
1 polymer ?
#
loop_
_entity_poly.entity_id
_entity_poly.type
_entity_poly.pdbx_seq_one_letter_code
_entity_poly.pdbx_strand_id
1 'polypeptide(L)'
;MVTGGAGFIGSNYIHYMFKKYDQGIRIINVDILTYAGNLENLRDLEERGNYTFIKADICDKEAIAAIFAENEIDRVVHFAAESHVDRSIVTPEVFVQTNVLGTAVMLNCAKAAWENPDGTFKPDKKFLHVSTDEVYGSLEEDGGFFYETTPYAPHSPYSASKAGSDMLVRAYMDTYKFPANITNCSNNYGPYQFPEKLIPLIINNALSGKKLPVYGDGKNVRDWLYVEDHAKAIDMVQEKGRLFETY
;
A
#
# COMPACT_ATOMS: atom_id res chain seq x y z
N MET A 1 -4.19 -12.18 -0.02
CA MET A 1 -5.01 -11.04 0.47
C MET A 1 -4.41 -9.73 -0.04
N VAL A 2 -5.23 -8.80 -0.48
CA VAL A 2 -4.86 -7.42 -0.83
C VAL A 2 -5.67 -6.50 0.08
N THR A 3 -5.03 -5.61 0.83
CA THR A 3 -5.72 -4.58 1.61
C THR A 3 -5.64 -3.24 0.90
N GLY A 4 -6.70 -2.42 0.97
CA GLY A 4 -6.76 -1.18 0.20
C GLY A 4 -6.94 -1.40 -1.30
N GLY A 5 -7.47 -2.56 -1.70
CA GLY A 5 -7.59 -2.96 -3.09
C GLY A 5 -8.67 -2.23 -3.88
N ALA A 6 -9.59 -1.53 -3.23
CA ALA A 6 -10.56 -0.65 -3.91
C ALA A 6 -9.99 0.75 -4.22
N GLY A 7 -8.79 1.07 -3.70
CA GLY A 7 -8.07 2.30 -3.97
C GLY A 7 -7.34 2.28 -5.33
N PHE A 8 -6.68 3.40 -5.65
CA PHE A 8 -5.99 3.60 -6.92
C PHE A 8 -4.93 2.52 -7.24
N ILE A 9 -3.90 2.38 -6.40
CA ILE A 9 -2.79 1.47 -6.66
C ILE A 9 -3.26 0.01 -6.49
N GLY A 10 -4.04 -0.26 -5.43
CA GLY A 10 -4.54 -1.59 -5.13
C GLY A 10 -5.42 -2.18 -6.23
N SER A 11 -6.32 -1.39 -6.84
CA SER A 11 -7.16 -1.86 -7.94
C SER A 11 -6.34 -2.19 -9.20
N ASN A 12 -5.37 -1.35 -9.55
CA ASN A 12 -4.45 -1.64 -10.66
C ASN A 12 -3.62 -2.90 -10.41
N TYR A 13 -3.16 -3.10 -9.17
CA TYR A 13 -2.46 -4.33 -8.80
C TYR A 13 -3.35 -5.57 -8.95
N ILE A 14 -4.61 -5.51 -8.51
CA ILE A 14 -5.57 -6.63 -8.65
C ILE A 14 -5.82 -6.94 -10.13
N HIS A 15 -6.04 -5.93 -10.97
CA HIS A 15 -6.19 -6.11 -12.42
C HIS A 15 -4.95 -6.74 -13.06
N TYR A 16 -3.76 -6.24 -12.70
CA TYR A 16 -2.50 -6.80 -13.18
C TYR A 16 -2.36 -8.28 -12.80
N MET A 17 -2.67 -8.63 -11.56
CA MET A 17 -2.58 -10.01 -11.07
C MET A 17 -3.53 -10.94 -11.80
N PHE A 18 -4.78 -10.54 -12.02
CA PHE A 18 -5.72 -11.36 -12.81
C PHE A 18 -5.37 -11.42 -14.30
N LYS A 19 -4.82 -10.35 -14.86
CA LYS A 19 -4.31 -10.37 -16.25
C LYS A 19 -3.15 -11.36 -16.42
N LYS A 20 -2.31 -11.48 -15.41
CA LYS A 20 -1.11 -12.33 -15.45
C LYS A 20 -1.38 -13.79 -15.07
N TYR A 21 -2.16 -14.01 -14.02
CA TYR A 21 -2.31 -15.33 -13.40
C TYR A 21 -3.69 -15.96 -13.60
N ASP A 22 -4.69 -15.19 -14.00
CA ASP A 22 -6.07 -15.58 -14.27
C ASP A 22 -6.65 -16.49 -13.17
N GLN A 23 -6.88 -17.79 -13.48
CA GLN A 23 -7.40 -18.79 -12.54
C GLN A 23 -6.33 -19.34 -11.58
N GLY A 24 -5.06 -19.03 -11.83
CA GLY A 24 -3.94 -19.51 -11.01
C GLY A 24 -3.81 -18.86 -9.64
N ILE A 25 -4.63 -17.84 -9.34
CA ILE A 25 -4.66 -17.14 -8.05
C ILE A 25 -6.09 -16.95 -7.55
N ARG A 26 -6.25 -16.81 -6.24
CA ARG A 26 -7.45 -16.29 -5.58
C ARG A 26 -7.09 -15.01 -4.84
N ILE A 27 -7.87 -13.96 -5.03
CA ILE A 27 -7.68 -12.68 -4.36
C ILE A 27 -8.83 -12.41 -3.39
N ILE A 28 -8.46 -12.14 -2.14
CA ILE A 28 -9.33 -11.59 -1.11
C ILE A 28 -8.95 -10.12 -0.98
N ASN A 29 -9.84 -9.24 -1.41
CA ASN A 29 -9.67 -7.81 -1.33
C ASN A 29 -10.36 -7.27 -0.08
N VAL A 30 -9.60 -6.67 0.82
CA VAL A 30 -10.11 -6.08 2.07
C VAL A 30 -9.98 -4.56 2.00
N ASP A 31 -11.10 -3.85 2.09
CA ASP A 31 -11.12 -2.40 2.05
C ASP A 31 -12.27 -1.87 2.90
N ILE A 32 -12.06 -0.80 3.65
CA ILE A 32 -13.10 -0.16 4.45
C ILE A 32 -14.01 0.75 3.62
N LEU A 33 -13.58 1.09 2.38
CA LEU A 33 -14.24 2.03 1.48
C LEU A 33 -14.36 3.44 2.10
N THR A 34 -13.23 4.02 2.45
CA THR A 34 -13.16 5.45 2.78
C THR A 34 -13.32 6.29 1.51
N TYR A 35 -13.04 7.57 1.56
CA TYR A 35 -13.26 8.50 0.45
C TYR A 35 -12.55 8.13 -0.87
N ALA A 36 -11.45 7.42 -0.83
CA ALA A 36 -10.66 7.02 -2.00
C ALA A 36 -10.90 5.57 -2.45
N GLY A 37 -11.62 4.77 -1.66
CA GLY A 37 -12.01 3.41 -2.01
C GLY A 37 -13.25 3.40 -2.91
N ASN A 38 -13.15 2.83 -4.11
CA ASN A 38 -14.25 2.80 -5.07
C ASN A 38 -14.34 1.41 -5.72
N LEU A 39 -15.42 0.66 -5.46
CA LEU A 39 -15.64 -0.67 -6.02
C LEU A 39 -15.85 -0.65 -7.54
N GLU A 40 -16.30 0.48 -8.12
CA GLU A 40 -16.41 0.61 -9.57
C GLU A 40 -15.06 0.38 -10.28
N ASN A 41 -13.94 0.59 -9.60
CA ASN A 41 -12.61 0.28 -10.12
C ASN A 41 -12.40 -1.22 -10.40
N LEU A 42 -13.22 -2.09 -9.79
CA LEU A 42 -13.08 -3.56 -9.84
C LEU A 42 -14.39 -4.25 -10.29
N ARG A 43 -15.34 -3.49 -10.85
CA ARG A 43 -16.67 -3.98 -11.22
C ARG A 43 -16.61 -5.16 -12.18
N ASP A 44 -15.68 -5.14 -13.12
CA ASP A 44 -15.45 -6.22 -14.10
C ASP A 44 -14.92 -7.53 -13.48
N LEU A 45 -14.53 -7.50 -12.22
CA LEU A 45 -14.02 -8.64 -11.46
C LEU A 45 -15.05 -9.24 -10.48
N GLU A 46 -16.18 -8.57 -10.24
CA GLU A 46 -17.17 -8.96 -9.21
C GLU A 46 -17.71 -10.38 -9.40
N GLU A 47 -17.92 -10.80 -10.65
CA GLU A 47 -18.46 -12.12 -10.98
C GLU A 47 -17.41 -13.23 -11.06
N ARG A 48 -16.12 -12.92 -10.80
CA ARG A 48 -15.07 -13.93 -10.85
C ARG A 48 -15.13 -14.83 -9.62
N GLY A 49 -15.19 -16.13 -9.80
CA GLY A 49 -15.23 -17.12 -8.72
C GLY A 49 -13.97 -17.15 -7.84
N ASN A 50 -12.86 -16.57 -8.30
CA ASN A 50 -11.60 -16.46 -7.59
C ASN A 50 -11.29 -15.05 -7.06
N TYR A 51 -12.28 -14.16 -7.05
CA TYR A 51 -12.23 -12.83 -6.41
C TYR A 51 -13.27 -12.74 -5.30
N THR A 52 -12.88 -12.20 -4.16
CA THR A 52 -13.79 -11.94 -3.04
C THR A 52 -13.49 -10.56 -2.46
N PHE A 53 -14.50 -9.72 -2.36
CA PHE A 53 -14.42 -8.46 -1.64
C PHE A 53 -14.96 -8.62 -0.22
N ILE A 54 -14.23 -8.11 0.76
CA ILE A 54 -14.66 -8.05 2.16
C ILE A 54 -14.52 -6.61 2.65
N LYS A 55 -15.62 -6.01 3.07
CA LYS A 55 -15.60 -4.68 3.70
C LYS A 55 -15.17 -4.83 5.16
N ALA A 56 -13.95 -4.41 5.48
CA ALA A 56 -13.43 -4.41 6.85
C ALA A 56 -12.40 -3.30 7.06
N ASP A 57 -12.30 -2.83 8.31
CA ASP A 57 -11.23 -1.94 8.76
C ASP A 57 -10.00 -2.77 9.16
N ILE A 58 -8.84 -2.40 8.67
CA ILE A 58 -7.57 -3.04 9.07
C ILE A 58 -7.24 -2.82 10.55
N CYS A 59 -7.86 -1.85 11.21
CA CYS A 59 -7.75 -1.61 12.65
C CYS A 59 -8.65 -2.53 13.49
N ASP A 60 -9.63 -3.19 12.87
CA ASP A 60 -10.51 -4.15 13.54
C ASP A 60 -9.84 -5.52 13.61
N LYS A 61 -9.22 -5.79 14.77
CA LYS A 61 -8.47 -7.02 15.01
C LYS A 61 -9.33 -8.27 14.89
N GLU A 62 -10.56 -8.23 15.40
CA GLU A 62 -11.47 -9.36 15.34
C GLU A 62 -11.89 -9.68 13.91
N ALA A 63 -12.24 -8.67 13.12
CA ALA A 63 -12.58 -8.84 11.72
C ALA A 63 -11.41 -9.38 10.89
N ILE A 64 -10.21 -8.83 11.06
CA ILE A 64 -9.02 -9.29 10.35
C ILE A 64 -8.63 -10.71 10.76
N ALA A 65 -8.69 -11.04 12.06
CA ALA A 65 -8.41 -12.39 12.53
C ALA A 65 -9.40 -13.41 11.97
N ALA A 66 -10.70 -13.08 11.89
CA ALA A 66 -11.72 -13.93 11.27
C ALA A 66 -11.42 -14.19 9.79
N ILE A 67 -11.02 -13.15 9.03
CA ILE A 67 -10.63 -13.29 7.61
C ILE A 67 -9.47 -14.28 7.45
N PHE A 68 -8.45 -14.20 8.31
CA PHE A 68 -7.34 -15.17 8.27
C PHE A 68 -7.76 -16.57 8.68
N ALA A 69 -8.72 -16.72 9.61
CA ALA A 69 -9.21 -18.03 10.07
C ALA A 69 -10.09 -18.73 9.02
N GLU A 70 -10.88 -17.97 8.28
CA GLU A 70 -11.82 -18.49 7.28
C GLU A 70 -11.18 -18.72 5.89
N ASN A 71 -9.98 -18.21 5.68
CA ASN A 71 -9.32 -18.26 4.38
C ASN A 71 -7.86 -18.70 4.50
N GLU A 72 -7.44 -19.58 3.60
CA GLU A 72 -6.02 -19.92 3.44
C GLU A 72 -5.30 -18.77 2.73
N ILE A 73 -4.68 -17.87 3.51
CA ILE A 73 -3.94 -16.73 3.00
C ILE A 73 -2.45 -17.04 3.00
N ASP A 74 -1.83 -17.06 1.82
CA ASP A 74 -0.40 -17.29 1.66
C ASP A 74 0.36 -15.97 1.59
N ARG A 75 -0.19 -14.99 0.90
CA ARG A 75 0.43 -13.72 0.61
C ARG A 75 -0.45 -12.56 1.05
N VAL A 76 0.15 -11.55 1.64
CA VAL A 76 -0.50 -10.26 1.90
C VAL A 76 0.24 -9.19 1.13
N VAL A 77 -0.51 -8.36 0.38
CA VAL A 77 -0.02 -7.09 -0.15
C VAL A 77 -0.81 -5.98 0.51
N HIS A 78 -0.12 -5.19 1.32
CA HIS A 78 -0.73 -4.23 2.22
C HIS A 78 -0.62 -2.81 1.65
N PHE A 79 -1.69 -2.38 0.94
CA PHE A 79 -1.82 -1.01 0.42
C PHE A 79 -2.67 -0.11 1.32
N ALA A 80 -3.54 -0.68 2.16
CA ALA A 80 -4.48 0.10 2.97
C ALA A 80 -3.73 1.12 3.84
N ALA A 81 -4.00 2.40 3.59
CA ALA A 81 -3.40 3.53 4.28
C ALA A 81 -4.21 4.80 4.06
N GLU A 82 -4.17 5.71 5.01
CA GLU A 82 -4.44 7.12 4.74
C GLU A 82 -3.24 7.73 4.03
N SER A 83 -3.46 8.48 2.92
CA SER A 83 -2.37 8.87 2.01
C SER A 83 -2.38 10.33 1.54
N HIS A 84 -3.28 11.17 2.06
CA HIS A 84 -3.38 12.57 1.64
C HIS A 84 -2.60 13.48 2.59
N VAL A 85 -1.48 14.04 2.12
CA VAL A 85 -0.57 14.87 2.94
C VAL A 85 -1.32 16.03 3.62
N ASP A 86 -2.10 16.84 2.86
CA ASP A 86 -2.81 17.99 3.45
C ASP A 86 -3.82 17.58 4.53
N ARG A 87 -4.51 16.44 4.36
CA ARG A 87 -5.39 15.89 5.39
C ARG A 87 -4.61 15.46 6.64
N SER A 88 -3.39 14.96 6.47
CA SER A 88 -2.56 14.57 7.61
C SER A 88 -2.15 15.75 8.48
N ILE A 89 -2.07 16.94 7.92
CA ILE A 89 -1.79 18.17 8.67
C ILE A 89 -3.00 18.59 9.53
N VAL A 90 -4.22 18.33 9.04
CA VAL A 90 -5.46 18.71 9.72
C VAL A 90 -5.89 17.68 10.78
N THR A 91 -5.74 16.39 10.46
CA THR A 91 -6.18 15.27 11.33
C THR A 91 -5.11 14.17 11.39
N PRO A 92 -3.94 14.43 12.01
CA PRO A 92 -2.82 13.48 12.01
C PRO A 92 -3.14 12.17 12.74
N GLU A 93 -4.06 12.18 13.72
CA GLU A 93 -4.41 11.01 14.53
C GLU A 93 -4.97 9.86 13.66
N VAL A 94 -5.77 10.19 12.64
CA VAL A 94 -6.35 9.21 11.71
C VAL A 94 -5.24 8.47 10.95
N PHE A 95 -4.17 9.18 10.60
CA PHE A 95 -3.01 8.59 9.93
C PHE A 95 -2.23 7.65 10.85
N VAL A 96 -2.04 8.01 12.10
CA VAL A 96 -1.41 7.14 13.10
C VAL A 96 -2.29 5.90 13.34
N GLN A 97 -3.58 6.09 13.49
CA GLN A 97 -4.54 5.00 13.66
C GLN A 97 -4.47 4.01 12.50
N THR A 98 -4.69 4.49 11.27
CA THR A 98 -4.76 3.62 10.11
C THR A 98 -3.40 3.07 9.72
N ASN A 99 -2.38 3.93 9.58
CA ASN A 99 -1.11 3.52 9.01
C ASN A 99 -0.23 2.75 10.01
N VAL A 100 -0.24 3.15 11.29
CA VAL A 100 0.60 2.51 12.30
C VAL A 100 -0.15 1.39 13.01
N LEU A 101 -1.28 1.70 13.65
CA LEU A 101 -2.05 0.69 14.39
C LEU A 101 -2.65 -0.36 13.46
N GLY A 102 -3.24 0.05 12.33
CA GLY A 102 -3.78 -0.89 11.33
C GLY A 102 -2.70 -1.84 10.80
N THR A 103 -1.49 -1.34 10.49
CA THR A 103 -0.37 -2.21 10.11
C THR A 103 0.02 -3.17 11.25
N ALA A 104 0.05 -2.72 12.51
CA ALA A 104 0.33 -3.59 13.64
C ALA A 104 -0.72 -4.70 13.79
N VAL A 105 -1.99 -4.41 13.61
CA VAL A 105 -3.08 -5.41 13.60
C VAL A 105 -2.88 -6.43 12.48
N MET A 106 -2.62 -5.96 11.26
CA MET A 106 -2.36 -6.84 10.11
C MET A 106 -1.17 -7.78 10.35
N LEU A 107 -0.05 -7.25 10.88
CA LEU A 107 1.14 -8.04 11.21
C LEU A 107 0.85 -9.08 12.29
N ASN A 108 0.13 -8.70 13.35
CA ASN A 108 -0.24 -9.62 14.43
C ASN A 108 -1.14 -10.76 13.94
N CYS A 109 -2.16 -10.46 13.12
CA CYS A 109 -3.08 -11.47 12.61
C CYS A 109 -2.37 -12.41 11.61
N ALA A 110 -1.53 -11.85 10.71
CA ALA A 110 -0.74 -12.67 9.79
C ALA A 110 0.26 -13.56 10.55
N LYS A 111 0.97 -13.00 11.56
CA LYS A 111 1.87 -13.78 12.42
C LYS A 111 1.14 -14.94 13.08
N ALA A 112 0.01 -14.68 13.73
CA ALA A 112 -0.78 -15.72 14.42
C ALA A 112 -1.27 -16.82 13.48
N ALA A 113 -1.60 -16.49 12.21
CA ALA A 113 -2.07 -17.45 11.21
C ALA A 113 -0.95 -18.29 10.59
N TRP A 114 0.27 -17.76 10.54
CA TRP A 114 1.39 -18.35 9.79
C TRP A 114 2.46 -19.01 10.68
N GLU A 115 2.52 -18.65 11.96
CA GLU A 115 3.52 -19.18 12.90
C GLU A 115 3.22 -20.65 13.27
N ASN A 116 4.25 -21.45 13.27
CA ASN A 116 4.23 -22.82 13.77
C ASN A 116 4.42 -22.86 15.29
N PRO A 117 4.07 -23.95 15.97
CA PRO A 117 4.26 -24.08 17.43
C PRO A 117 5.72 -23.93 17.91
N ASP A 118 6.70 -24.12 17.02
CA ASP A 118 8.13 -23.97 17.31
C ASP A 118 8.65 -22.54 17.07
N GLY A 119 7.78 -21.61 16.71
CA GLY A 119 8.12 -20.22 16.40
C GLY A 119 8.65 -19.99 14.97
N THR A 120 8.76 -21.01 14.14
CA THR A 120 9.04 -20.86 12.71
C THR A 120 7.79 -20.45 11.94
N PHE A 121 7.93 -20.04 10.70
CA PHE A 121 6.78 -19.71 9.84
C PHE A 121 6.53 -20.82 8.81
N LYS A 122 5.26 -21.03 8.49
CA LYS A 122 4.84 -21.91 7.39
C LYS A 122 5.53 -21.47 6.09
N PRO A 123 5.92 -22.43 5.22
CA PRO A 123 6.57 -22.09 3.95
C PRO A 123 5.65 -21.25 3.05
N ASP A 124 6.26 -20.54 2.13
CA ASP A 124 5.60 -19.72 1.10
C ASP A 124 4.71 -18.57 1.60
N LYS A 125 4.74 -18.30 2.91
CA LYS A 125 4.06 -17.12 3.47
C LYS A 125 4.90 -15.86 3.26
N LYS A 126 4.26 -14.78 2.85
CA LYS A 126 4.93 -13.50 2.63
C LYS A 126 4.01 -12.29 2.82
N PHE A 127 4.48 -11.34 3.60
CA PHE A 127 3.83 -10.05 3.81
C PHE A 127 4.62 -8.96 3.07
N LEU A 128 3.99 -8.27 2.14
CA LEU A 128 4.57 -7.10 1.48
C LEU A 128 3.88 -5.84 1.96
N HIS A 129 4.64 -4.96 2.60
CA HIS A 129 4.20 -3.65 3.00
C HIS A 129 4.56 -2.62 1.91
N VAL A 130 3.54 -1.98 1.35
CA VAL A 130 3.72 -0.93 0.35
C VAL A 130 3.82 0.42 1.05
N SER A 131 5.00 1.03 1.01
CA SER A 131 5.31 2.32 1.61
C SER A 131 5.58 3.38 0.53
N THR A 132 6.31 4.41 0.87
CA THR A 132 6.56 5.59 0.04
C THR A 132 7.99 6.10 0.22
N ASP A 133 8.56 6.71 -0.80
CA ASP A 133 9.84 7.42 -0.75
C ASP A 133 9.80 8.65 0.18
N GLU A 134 8.62 9.18 0.49
CA GLU A 134 8.47 10.32 1.41
C GLU A 134 8.97 10.03 2.83
N VAL A 135 9.18 8.76 3.19
CA VAL A 135 9.80 8.38 4.48
C VAL A 135 11.27 8.79 4.56
N TYR A 136 11.94 8.98 3.42
CA TYR A 136 13.33 9.43 3.34
C TYR A 136 13.49 10.95 3.44
N GLY A 137 12.40 11.72 3.31
CA GLY A 137 12.40 13.18 3.36
C GLY A 137 12.47 13.84 2.00
N SER A 138 13.37 14.82 1.85
CA SER A 138 13.55 15.58 0.60
C SER A 138 14.98 15.45 0.12
N LEU A 139 15.15 15.42 -1.21
CA LEU A 139 16.47 15.55 -1.84
C LEU A 139 16.91 17.01 -1.84
N GLU A 140 18.22 17.24 -1.80
CA GLU A 140 18.82 18.55 -1.96
C GLU A 140 18.65 19.06 -3.41
N GLU A 141 18.76 20.37 -3.62
CA GLU A 141 18.56 20.99 -4.95
C GLU A 141 19.58 20.54 -6.00
N ASP A 142 20.76 20.14 -5.60
CA ASP A 142 21.83 19.66 -6.48
C ASP A 142 21.60 18.21 -6.98
N GLY A 143 20.48 17.62 -6.59
CA GLY A 143 20.09 16.28 -6.99
C GLY A 143 20.55 15.19 -6.02
N GLY A 144 20.53 13.96 -6.51
CA GLY A 144 20.80 12.77 -5.72
C GLY A 144 19.70 11.74 -5.89
N PHE A 145 19.82 10.64 -5.16
CA PHE A 145 18.85 9.56 -5.18
C PHE A 145 18.60 9.07 -3.75
N PHE A 146 17.40 8.63 -3.48
CA PHE A 146 17.13 7.78 -2.32
C PHE A 146 17.59 6.34 -2.64
N TYR A 147 18.18 5.73 -1.65
CA TYR A 147 18.57 4.32 -1.66
C TYR A 147 17.86 3.60 -0.52
N GLU A 148 17.76 2.29 -0.58
CA GLU A 148 17.15 1.47 0.47
C GLU A 148 17.87 1.62 1.82
N THR A 149 19.09 2.14 1.81
CA THR A 149 19.91 2.44 3.00
C THR A 149 19.84 3.88 3.46
N THR A 150 19.11 4.75 2.75
CA THR A 150 18.92 6.16 3.15
C THR A 150 18.21 6.23 4.50
N PRO A 151 18.71 6.99 5.48
CA PRO A 151 18.03 7.17 6.75
C PRO A 151 16.65 7.81 6.58
N TYR A 152 15.69 7.37 7.38
CA TYR A 152 14.36 7.96 7.40
C TYR A 152 14.40 9.37 8.02
N ALA A 153 13.82 10.34 7.31
CA ALA A 153 13.70 11.74 7.72
C ALA A 153 12.35 12.33 7.25
N PRO A 154 11.20 11.77 7.67
CA PRO A 154 9.89 12.20 7.19
C PRO A 154 9.56 13.63 7.61
N HIS A 155 8.95 14.42 6.71
CA HIS A 155 8.65 15.85 6.93
C HIS A 155 7.15 16.16 7.05
N SER A 156 6.26 15.17 6.96
CA SER A 156 4.82 15.36 7.14
C SER A 156 4.24 14.33 8.12
N PRO A 157 3.06 14.58 8.73
CA PRO A 157 2.40 13.57 9.55
C PRO A 157 2.08 12.28 8.78
N TYR A 158 1.73 12.39 7.49
CA TYR A 158 1.58 11.24 6.61
C TYR A 158 2.87 10.44 6.51
N SER A 159 3.97 11.06 6.06
CA SER A 159 5.25 10.36 5.88
C SER A 159 5.80 9.82 7.20
N ALA A 160 5.59 10.53 8.31
CA ALA A 160 5.95 10.06 9.66
C ALA A 160 5.15 8.81 10.05
N SER A 161 3.84 8.76 9.74
CA SER A 161 3.01 7.58 10.00
C SER A 161 3.43 6.38 9.14
N LYS A 162 3.82 6.62 7.86
CA LYS A 162 4.35 5.57 6.98
C LYS A 162 5.71 5.06 7.46
N ALA A 163 6.61 5.96 7.88
CA ALA A 163 7.87 5.58 8.49
C ALA A 163 7.65 4.74 9.77
N GLY A 164 6.67 5.10 10.58
CA GLY A 164 6.27 4.32 11.77
C GLY A 164 5.80 2.91 11.41
N SER A 165 4.99 2.76 10.36
CA SER A 165 4.57 1.43 9.88
C SER A 165 5.72 0.61 9.32
N ASP A 166 6.64 1.22 8.56
CA ASP A 166 7.83 0.56 8.03
C ASP A 166 8.73 0.04 9.17
N MET A 167 8.90 0.85 10.22
CA MET A 167 9.67 0.46 11.41
C MET A 167 9.03 -0.70 12.16
N LEU A 168 7.70 -0.77 12.22
CA LEU A 168 7.00 -1.93 12.79
C LEU A 168 7.24 -3.19 11.96
N VAL A 169 7.10 -3.13 10.63
CA VAL A 169 7.37 -4.27 9.76
C VAL A 169 8.80 -4.74 9.94
N ARG A 170 9.77 -3.81 9.97
CA ARG A 170 11.18 -4.13 10.21
C ARG A 170 11.41 -4.78 11.58
N ALA A 171 10.77 -4.24 12.63
CA ALA A 171 10.86 -4.83 13.97
C ALA A 171 10.31 -6.28 14.00
N TYR A 172 9.23 -6.56 13.23
CA TYR A 172 8.70 -7.94 13.12
C TYR A 172 9.67 -8.86 12.36
N MET A 173 10.29 -8.38 11.30
CA MET A 173 11.33 -9.12 10.58
C MET A 173 12.50 -9.48 11.50
N ASP A 174 12.98 -8.52 12.29
CA ASP A 174 14.14 -8.70 13.14
C ASP A 174 13.83 -9.55 14.39
N THR A 175 12.72 -9.26 15.07
CA THR A 175 12.37 -9.90 16.35
C THR A 175 11.84 -11.30 16.17
N TYR A 176 10.93 -11.49 15.20
CA TYR A 176 10.21 -12.75 15.02
C TYR A 176 10.67 -13.55 13.80
N LYS A 177 11.57 -13.00 13.00
CA LYS A 177 11.88 -13.56 11.65
C LYS A 177 10.63 -13.68 10.79
N PHE A 178 9.71 -12.71 10.96
CA PHE A 178 8.45 -12.66 10.22
C PHE A 178 8.72 -12.46 8.73
N PRO A 179 8.15 -13.30 7.82
CA PRO A 179 8.47 -13.29 6.40
C PRO A 179 7.87 -12.08 5.69
N ALA A 180 8.55 -10.96 5.71
CA ALA A 180 8.09 -9.72 5.11
C ALA A 180 9.12 -9.02 4.23
N ASN A 181 8.62 -8.12 3.38
CA ASN A 181 9.35 -7.12 2.62
C ASN A 181 8.66 -5.75 2.74
N ILE A 182 9.42 -4.70 2.49
CA ILE A 182 8.93 -3.32 2.35
C ILE A 182 9.26 -2.85 0.95
N THR A 183 8.36 -2.06 0.34
CA THR A 183 8.65 -1.32 -0.89
C THR A 183 8.38 0.17 -0.69
N ASN A 184 9.30 1.02 -1.15
CA ASN A 184 9.17 2.48 -1.06
C ASN A 184 9.06 3.05 -2.48
N CYS A 185 7.84 3.35 -2.92
CA CYS A 185 7.59 3.86 -4.26
C CYS A 185 7.58 5.37 -4.31
N SER A 186 7.93 5.94 -5.48
CA SER A 186 7.72 7.35 -5.81
C SER A 186 6.25 7.64 -6.15
N ASN A 187 5.95 8.88 -6.60
CA ASN A 187 4.59 9.29 -6.93
C ASN A 187 4.01 8.45 -8.08
N ASN A 188 2.90 7.79 -7.84
CA ASN A 188 2.22 7.00 -8.86
C ASN A 188 1.24 7.84 -9.68
N TYR A 189 1.08 7.49 -10.97
CA TYR A 189 0.04 8.02 -11.84
C TYR A 189 -0.56 6.92 -12.72
N GLY A 190 -1.81 7.13 -13.18
CA GLY A 190 -2.47 6.18 -14.09
C GLY A 190 -3.97 6.05 -13.88
N PRO A 191 -4.59 5.01 -14.47
CA PRO A 191 -6.02 4.73 -14.34
C PRO A 191 -6.47 4.63 -12.89
N TYR A 192 -7.72 5.04 -12.61
CA TYR A 192 -8.36 5.00 -11.29
C TYR A 192 -7.75 5.93 -10.24
N GLN A 193 -6.79 6.80 -10.61
CA GLN A 193 -6.24 7.78 -9.68
C GLN A 193 -7.32 8.76 -9.21
N PHE A 194 -7.42 8.95 -7.88
CA PHE A 194 -8.47 9.77 -7.29
C PHE A 194 -8.36 11.24 -7.73
N PRO A 195 -9.49 11.91 -8.08
CA PRO A 195 -9.51 13.23 -8.74
C PRO A 195 -8.89 14.38 -7.95
N GLU A 196 -8.63 14.23 -6.65
CA GLU A 196 -7.97 15.26 -5.83
C GLU A 196 -6.45 15.33 -6.05
N LYS A 197 -5.86 14.29 -6.63
CA LYS A 197 -4.42 14.23 -6.90
C LYS A 197 -4.05 15.07 -8.12
N LEU A 198 -2.80 15.55 -8.16
CA LEU A 198 -2.33 16.57 -9.09
C LEU A 198 -2.69 16.30 -10.56
N ILE A 199 -2.34 15.13 -11.10
CA ILE A 199 -2.54 14.82 -12.52
C ILE A 199 -4.03 14.78 -12.90
N PRO A 200 -4.90 13.98 -12.25
CA PRO A 200 -6.31 13.98 -12.59
C PRO A 200 -7.02 15.31 -12.28
N LEU A 201 -6.60 16.04 -11.24
CA LEU A 201 -7.14 17.37 -10.93
C LEU A 201 -6.84 18.37 -12.06
N ILE A 202 -5.60 18.39 -12.56
CA ILE A 202 -5.22 19.26 -13.69
C ILE A 202 -6.02 18.90 -14.94
N ILE A 203 -6.15 17.61 -15.27
CA ILE A 203 -6.92 17.15 -16.43
C ILE A 203 -8.39 17.58 -16.31
N ASN A 204 -9.04 17.33 -15.16
CA ASN A 204 -10.44 17.70 -14.93
C ASN A 204 -10.66 19.21 -15.01
N ASN A 205 -9.77 20.00 -14.41
CA ASN A 205 -9.86 21.45 -14.46
C ASN A 205 -9.65 22.00 -15.88
N ALA A 206 -8.66 21.49 -16.61
CA ALA A 206 -8.41 21.88 -17.99
C ALA A 206 -9.62 21.59 -18.90
N LEU A 207 -10.18 20.37 -18.82
CA LEU A 207 -11.36 19.98 -19.59
C LEU A 207 -12.62 20.79 -19.22
N SER A 208 -12.70 21.25 -17.97
CA SER A 208 -13.82 22.07 -17.46
C SER A 208 -13.61 23.57 -17.62
N GLY A 209 -12.52 24.03 -18.25
CA GLY A 209 -12.18 25.43 -18.38
C GLY A 209 -11.88 26.15 -17.06
N LYS A 210 -11.56 25.40 -15.99
CA LYS A 210 -11.23 25.93 -14.67
C LYS A 210 -9.73 26.29 -14.58
N LYS A 211 -9.41 27.20 -13.64
CA LYS A 211 -8.00 27.52 -13.34
C LYS A 211 -7.25 26.31 -12.86
N LEU A 212 -6.01 26.12 -13.34
CA LEU A 212 -5.14 25.05 -12.89
C LEU A 212 -4.44 25.47 -11.59
N PRO A 213 -4.43 24.62 -10.55
CA PRO A 213 -3.69 24.92 -9.33
C PRO A 213 -2.18 24.84 -9.59
N VAL A 214 -1.45 25.80 -9.05
CA VAL A 214 0.01 25.81 -9.02
C VAL A 214 0.45 25.85 -7.57
N TYR A 215 1.22 24.88 -7.13
CA TYR A 215 1.75 24.83 -5.77
C TYR A 215 3.08 25.61 -5.71
N GLY A 216 3.18 26.51 -4.71
CA GLY A 216 4.36 27.36 -4.56
C GLY A 216 4.63 28.19 -5.81
N ASP A 217 5.86 28.15 -6.32
CA ASP A 217 6.30 28.81 -7.56
C ASP A 217 6.23 27.89 -8.81
N GLY A 218 5.69 26.69 -8.65
CA GLY A 218 5.53 25.71 -9.73
C GLY A 218 6.80 24.94 -10.13
N LYS A 219 7.89 25.09 -9.38
CA LYS A 219 9.18 24.45 -9.69
C LYS A 219 9.39 23.10 -8.99
N ASN A 220 8.39 22.60 -8.29
CA ASN A 220 8.49 21.29 -7.61
C ASN A 220 8.77 20.18 -8.62
N VAL A 221 9.87 19.47 -8.42
CA VAL A 221 10.23 18.26 -9.17
C VAL A 221 9.70 17.04 -8.46
N ARG A 222 9.15 16.10 -9.21
CA ARG A 222 8.67 14.80 -8.70
C ARG A 222 9.09 13.71 -9.66
N ASP A 223 9.43 12.56 -9.10
CA ASP A 223 9.56 11.33 -9.86
C ASP A 223 8.17 10.69 -10.03
N TRP A 224 7.86 10.21 -11.23
CA TRP A 224 6.55 9.69 -11.59
C TRP A 224 6.65 8.24 -12.05
N LEU A 225 6.01 7.35 -11.31
CA LEU A 225 5.94 5.93 -11.58
C LEU A 225 4.56 5.56 -12.16
N TYR A 226 4.55 4.97 -13.36
CA TYR A 226 3.30 4.48 -13.93
C TYR A 226 2.77 3.29 -13.11
N VAL A 227 1.49 3.32 -12.77
CA VAL A 227 0.92 2.40 -11.78
C VAL A 227 0.97 0.93 -12.19
N GLU A 228 0.90 0.60 -13.50
CA GLU A 228 1.07 -0.79 -13.95
C GLU A 228 2.52 -1.27 -13.80
N ASP A 229 3.51 -0.39 -13.99
CA ASP A 229 4.91 -0.73 -13.74
C ASP A 229 5.15 -0.95 -12.25
N HIS A 230 4.51 -0.17 -11.39
CA HIS A 230 4.52 -0.40 -9.95
C HIS A 230 3.88 -1.75 -9.59
N ALA A 231 2.70 -2.07 -10.14
CA ALA A 231 2.05 -3.36 -9.91
C ALA A 231 2.95 -4.54 -10.31
N LYS A 232 3.65 -4.41 -11.45
CA LYS A 232 4.63 -5.38 -11.92
C LYS A 232 5.83 -5.50 -10.98
N ALA A 233 6.34 -4.38 -10.46
CA ALA A 233 7.45 -4.39 -9.50
C ALA A 233 7.04 -5.06 -8.18
N ILE A 234 5.86 -4.76 -7.65
CA ILE A 234 5.29 -5.41 -6.45
C ILE A 234 5.19 -6.92 -6.64
N ASP A 235 4.65 -7.37 -7.76
CA ASP A 235 4.55 -8.78 -8.09
C ASP A 235 5.95 -9.43 -8.18
N MET A 236 6.92 -8.74 -8.77
CA MET A 236 8.30 -9.23 -8.84
C MET A 236 8.93 -9.37 -7.44
N VAL A 237 8.68 -8.43 -6.53
CA VAL A 237 9.14 -8.53 -5.13
C VAL A 237 8.41 -9.67 -4.42
N GLN A 238 7.11 -9.86 -4.66
CA GLN A 238 6.36 -10.99 -4.11
C GLN A 238 6.94 -12.34 -4.55
N GLU A 239 7.31 -12.49 -5.82
CA GLU A 239 7.81 -13.76 -6.37
C GLU A 239 9.30 -13.99 -6.12
N LYS A 240 10.12 -12.94 -6.27
CA LYS A 240 11.59 -13.07 -6.33
C LYS A 240 12.33 -12.29 -5.25
N GLY A 241 11.64 -11.37 -4.53
CA GLY A 241 12.26 -10.56 -3.49
C GLY A 241 12.80 -11.44 -2.35
N ARG A 242 14.02 -11.15 -1.92
CA ARG A 242 14.60 -11.79 -0.73
C ARG A 242 13.87 -11.30 0.50
N LEU A 243 13.47 -12.21 1.38
CA LEU A 243 12.82 -11.86 2.63
C LEU A 243 13.70 -10.91 3.47
N PHE A 244 13.07 -10.05 4.25
CA PHE A 244 13.69 -9.07 5.16
C PHE A 244 14.34 -7.88 4.47
N GLU A 245 14.22 -7.74 3.15
CA GLU A 245 14.76 -6.62 2.39
C GLU A 245 13.71 -5.54 2.12
N THR A 246 14.20 -4.31 1.95
CA THR A 246 13.47 -3.16 1.40
C THR A 246 13.86 -2.94 -0.05
N TYR A 247 12.92 -2.52 -0.90
CA TYR A 247 13.08 -2.26 -2.34
C TYR A 247 12.53 -0.89 -2.71
#